data_1b48df3631da47c34408c82048036e77
#
_entry.id   1b48df3631da47c34408c82048036e77
#
_cell.length_a   1.000
_cell.length_b   1.000
_cell.length_c   1.000
_cell.angle_alpha   90.00
_cell.angle_beta   90.00
_cell.angle_gamma   90.00
#
_symmetry.space_group_name_H-M   'P 1'
#
loop_
_entity.id
_entity.type
_entity.pdbx_description
1 polymer ?
#
loop_
_entity_poly.entity_id
_entity_poly.type
_entity_poly.pdbx_seq_one_letter_code
_entity_poly.pdbx_strand_id
1 'polypeptide(L)'
;MIKVVYMRKNKKTRKMIIFGFLMCLLIVIIVFLAKFILDGLNKNKPDEVFKQYMSFANKKQYEKMYDLLDEKSKSENKKEDFVLRNKKIYEGIDAHDISIKINDIKKNKNNDKVINYDSKMDTLAGEISFSNEVLLTRDRQKNYKIKWQSNVIFPELEEDNTVRVSKLKGKRGRILDRNGVMIAGQGLASMIGLVPGKMSDNIEDLKKLSTLLNVSVEQIEKKLNASWVKENSMVPIKTIEKIKENTDGTVKEEDKELQESLLSIPGVKISNTEVRVYPFGEKTGHLTGYVQNVNADILKEKEGKRYNDNSIIGKIGLENLLEDRIRGIDGYEIIIADRYGDKKETLVTEPKVDGEDVKLTIDSKLQSKLYDQMKNDKGCAVVMNPKTGEVLSLVSSPSYNPNEFILGMSEDRWNELNKNENKPMYNRFKARLCPGSSFKPVTAGIGITTGKINPNENFGHSSLSWQKDSSWGSYKVTTLKDYGNTANMKNALIYSDNIYFAKAALKIGEDVLAKELLKLGFDESMPFEFGLSSSKFGTDNKFETEIQLADTGYGQGKLLVN
;
A
#
# COMPACT_ATOMS: atom_id res chain seq x y z
N MET A 1 81.24 33.89 -17.01
CA MET A 1 81.43 32.45 -16.68
C MET A 1 80.21 31.82 -15.93
N ILE A 2 79.37 32.57 -15.22
CA ILE A 2 78.28 31.98 -14.41
C ILE A 2 77.05 31.45 -15.23
N LYS A 3 76.77 32.04 -16.41
CA LYS A 3 75.61 31.63 -17.25
C LYS A 3 75.77 30.25 -17.94
N VAL A 4 76.99 29.83 -18.21
CA VAL A 4 77.25 28.52 -18.90
C VAL A 4 77.18 27.36 -17.94
N VAL A 5 77.50 27.56 -16.62
CA VAL A 5 77.42 26.49 -15.59
C VAL A 5 75.96 26.22 -15.22
N TYR A 6 75.07 27.20 -15.20
CA TYR A 6 73.64 27.01 -14.89
C TYR A 6 72.91 26.25 -16.00
N MET A 7 73.23 26.51 -17.30
CA MET A 7 72.63 25.74 -18.42
C MET A 7 73.10 24.28 -18.46
N ARG A 8 74.32 23.97 -18.06
CA ARG A 8 74.81 22.59 -18.02
C ARG A 8 74.16 21.74 -16.88
N LYS A 9 73.89 22.36 -15.73
CA LYS A 9 73.21 21.69 -14.60
C LYS A 9 71.75 21.35 -14.94
N ASN A 10 71.05 22.27 -15.62
CA ASN A 10 69.66 22.04 -16.05
C ASN A 10 69.50 20.92 -17.13
N LYS A 11 70.47 20.77 -18.03
CA LYS A 11 70.43 19.67 -19.04
C LYS A 11 70.67 18.29 -18.39
N LYS A 12 71.53 18.19 -17.38
CA LYS A 12 71.76 16.90 -16.66
C LYS A 12 70.53 16.52 -15.83
N THR A 13 69.93 17.43 -15.12
CA THR A 13 68.71 17.21 -14.30
C THR A 13 67.52 16.83 -15.19
N ARG A 14 67.35 17.49 -16.34
CA ARG A 14 66.31 17.18 -17.28
C ARG A 14 66.49 15.78 -17.96
N LYS A 15 67.76 15.38 -18.23
CA LYS A 15 68.03 14.02 -18.69
C LYS A 15 67.77 12.96 -17.62
N MET A 16 68.08 13.24 -16.34
CA MET A 16 67.78 12.33 -15.22
C MET A 16 66.29 12.18 -14.98
N ILE A 17 65.49 13.24 -15.09
CA ILE A 17 64.04 13.20 -14.95
C ILE A 17 63.41 12.42 -16.14
N ILE A 18 63.86 12.65 -17.35
CA ILE A 18 63.40 11.89 -18.53
C ILE A 18 63.79 10.42 -18.44
N PHE A 19 64.98 10.10 -17.97
CA PHE A 19 65.40 8.71 -17.74
C PHE A 19 64.61 8.03 -16.63
N GLY A 20 64.31 8.73 -15.51
CA GLY A 20 63.41 8.24 -14.46
C GLY A 20 61.99 7.98 -14.96
N PHE A 21 61.44 8.89 -15.79
CA PHE A 21 60.13 8.72 -16.38
C PHE A 21 60.06 7.54 -17.37
N LEU A 22 61.12 7.36 -18.21
CA LEU A 22 61.24 6.20 -19.10
C LEU A 22 61.40 4.89 -18.36
N MET A 23 62.13 4.86 -17.21
CA MET A 23 62.25 3.69 -16.37
C MET A 23 60.94 3.32 -15.69
N CYS A 24 60.17 4.30 -15.16
CA CYS A 24 58.86 4.07 -14.62
C CYS A 24 57.87 3.55 -15.70
N LEU A 25 57.92 4.11 -16.89
CA LEU A 25 57.09 3.65 -18.00
C LEU A 25 57.44 2.20 -18.41
N LEU A 26 58.74 1.84 -18.41
CA LEU A 26 59.19 0.49 -18.70
C LEU A 26 58.73 -0.52 -17.63
N ILE A 27 58.77 -0.13 -16.34
CA ILE A 27 58.24 -0.95 -15.23
C ILE A 27 56.74 -1.15 -15.38
N VAL A 28 55.96 -0.10 -15.70
CA VAL A 28 54.52 -0.21 -15.94
C VAL A 28 54.22 -1.15 -17.12
N ILE A 29 54.99 -1.06 -18.20
CA ILE A 29 54.85 -1.94 -19.39
C ILE A 29 55.19 -3.40 -19.01
N ILE A 30 56.26 -3.63 -18.21
CA ILE A 30 56.64 -4.97 -17.74
C ILE A 30 55.56 -5.55 -16.84
N VAL A 31 54.98 -4.75 -15.92
CA VAL A 31 53.88 -5.19 -15.05
C VAL A 31 52.63 -5.50 -15.88
N PHE A 32 52.31 -4.69 -16.88
CA PHE A 32 51.20 -4.94 -17.81
C PHE A 32 51.43 -6.20 -18.67
N LEU A 33 52.65 -6.40 -19.18
CA LEU A 33 53.01 -7.61 -19.94
C LEU A 33 53.00 -8.85 -19.02
N ALA A 34 53.53 -8.76 -17.82
CA ALA A 34 53.51 -9.86 -16.85
C ALA A 34 52.06 -10.22 -16.46
N LYS A 35 51.18 -9.21 -16.22
CA LYS A 35 49.76 -9.43 -15.99
C LYS A 35 49.07 -10.05 -17.21
N PHE A 36 49.37 -9.58 -18.42
CA PHE A 36 48.82 -10.12 -19.66
C PHE A 36 49.24 -11.58 -19.92
N ILE A 37 50.53 -11.91 -19.61
CA ILE A 37 51.05 -13.29 -19.71
C ILE A 37 50.42 -14.19 -18.64
N LEU A 38 50.28 -13.71 -17.39
CA LEU A 38 49.63 -14.43 -16.31
C LEU A 38 48.13 -14.66 -16.59
N ASP A 39 47.43 -13.66 -17.12
CA ASP A 39 46.04 -13.78 -17.56
C ASP A 39 45.88 -14.75 -18.74
N GLY A 40 46.89 -14.78 -19.65
CA GLY A 40 46.93 -15.74 -20.74
C GLY A 40 47.18 -17.19 -20.33
N LEU A 41 48.03 -17.40 -19.30
CA LEU A 41 48.31 -18.71 -18.72
C LEU A 41 47.11 -19.26 -17.92
N ASN A 42 46.29 -18.36 -17.29
CA ASN A 42 45.08 -18.74 -16.57
C ASN A 42 43.88 -19.06 -17.49
N LYS A 43 43.82 -18.53 -18.71
CA LYS A 43 42.74 -18.76 -19.67
C LYS A 43 42.55 -20.21 -20.10
N ASN A 44 43.55 -21.04 -19.88
CA ASN A 44 43.52 -22.47 -20.24
C ASN A 44 43.24 -23.42 -19.06
N LYS A 45 42.91 -22.91 -17.89
CA LYS A 45 42.54 -23.74 -16.73
C LYS A 45 41.04 -24.05 -16.75
N PRO A 46 40.62 -25.29 -16.43
CA PRO A 46 39.22 -25.68 -16.48
C PRO A 46 38.36 -24.90 -15.50
N ASP A 47 38.89 -24.62 -14.28
CA ASP A 47 38.21 -23.85 -13.29
C ASP A 47 37.96 -22.40 -13.70
N GLU A 48 38.91 -21.75 -14.36
CA GLU A 48 38.78 -20.37 -14.84
C GLU A 48 37.73 -20.27 -15.97
N VAL A 49 37.67 -21.27 -16.86
CA VAL A 49 36.66 -21.32 -17.94
C VAL A 49 35.26 -21.44 -17.33
N PHE A 50 35.10 -22.30 -16.32
CA PHE A 50 33.80 -22.47 -15.65
C PHE A 50 33.40 -21.26 -14.80
N LYS A 51 34.33 -20.66 -14.06
CA LYS A 51 34.09 -19.37 -13.37
C LYS A 51 33.65 -18.27 -14.31
N GLN A 52 34.30 -18.19 -15.49
CA GLN A 52 33.92 -17.22 -16.52
C GLN A 52 32.50 -17.48 -17.05
N TYR A 53 32.13 -18.73 -17.30
CA TYR A 53 30.81 -19.12 -17.74
C TYR A 53 29.74 -18.66 -16.71
N MET A 54 29.94 -18.96 -15.43
CA MET A 54 29.00 -18.54 -14.36
C MET A 54 28.99 -17.02 -14.15
N SER A 55 30.14 -16.36 -14.34
CA SER A 55 30.20 -14.89 -14.33
C SER A 55 29.39 -14.26 -15.47
N PHE A 56 29.35 -14.89 -16.64
CA PHE A 56 28.49 -14.45 -17.74
C PHE A 56 27.01 -14.69 -17.45
N ALA A 57 26.64 -15.79 -16.78
CA ALA A 57 25.28 -16.03 -16.30
C ALA A 57 24.84 -14.90 -15.37
N ASN A 58 25.65 -14.58 -14.34
CA ASN A 58 25.39 -13.50 -13.39
C ASN A 58 25.26 -12.11 -14.05
N LYS A 59 25.98 -11.89 -15.15
CA LYS A 59 25.94 -10.64 -15.95
C LYS A 59 24.89 -10.65 -17.05
N LYS A 60 24.07 -11.68 -17.15
CA LYS A 60 23.04 -11.86 -18.19
C LYS A 60 23.62 -11.84 -19.63
N GLN A 61 24.89 -12.30 -19.78
CA GLN A 61 25.62 -12.32 -21.06
C GLN A 61 25.57 -13.73 -21.70
N TYR A 62 24.37 -14.21 -21.98
CA TYR A 62 24.10 -15.60 -22.41
C TYR A 62 24.79 -15.98 -23.74
N GLU A 63 24.96 -15.05 -24.64
CA GLU A 63 25.73 -15.28 -25.89
C GLU A 63 27.18 -15.64 -25.61
N LYS A 64 27.83 -14.96 -24.63
CA LYS A 64 29.20 -15.25 -24.23
C LYS A 64 29.33 -16.59 -23.51
N MET A 65 28.26 -17.03 -22.83
CA MET A 65 28.19 -18.40 -22.27
C MET A 65 28.24 -19.43 -23.39
N TYR A 66 27.49 -19.22 -24.51
CA TYR A 66 27.47 -20.10 -25.66
C TYR A 66 28.85 -20.24 -26.32
N ASP A 67 29.63 -19.15 -26.37
CA ASP A 67 30.98 -19.17 -26.96
C ASP A 67 31.98 -20.06 -26.20
N LEU A 68 31.71 -20.37 -24.95
CA LEU A 68 32.49 -21.27 -24.09
C LEU A 68 32.14 -22.75 -24.24
N LEU A 69 31.07 -23.09 -24.96
CA LEU A 69 30.62 -24.48 -25.17
C LEU A 69 31.54 -25.24 -26.15
N ASP A 70 31.56 -26.57 -26.01
CA ASP A 70 32.23 -27.43 -26.96
C ASP A 70 31.43 -27.59 -28.27
N GLU A 71 32.08 -28.06 -29.33
CA GLU A 71 31.48 -28.16 -30.68
C GLU A 71 30.26 -29.12 -30.69
N LYS A 72 30.30 -30.18 -29.85
CA LYS A 72 29.18 -31.10 -29.75
C LYS A 72 27.95 -30.42 -29.15
N SER A 73 28.13 -29.75 -28.05
CA SER A 73 27.03 -28.98 -27.39
C SER A 73 26.46 -27.90 -28.31
N LYS A 74 27.31 -27.22 -29.10
CA LYS A 74 26.86 -26.24 -30.10
C LYS A 74 26.10 -26.86 -31.26
N SER A 75 26.46 -28.09 -31.68
CA SER A 75 25.73 -28.80 -32.73
C SER A 75 24.36 -29.31 -32.28
N GLU A 76 24.24 -29.68 -31.01
CA GLU A 76 22.99 -30.16 -30.39
C GLU A 76 22.06 -28.99 -29.98
N ASN A 77 22.61 -27.80 -29.70
CA ASN A 77 21.85 -26.63 -29.27
C ASN A 77 22.17 -25.41 -30.16
N LYS A 78 21.19 -24.91 -30.89
CA LYS A 78 21.34 -23.66 -31.65
C LYS A 78 21.57 -22.49 -30.68
N LYS A 79 22.36 -21.51 -31.15
CA LYS A 79 22.70 -20.35 -30.30
C LYS A 79 21.48 -19.62 -29.79
N GLU A 80 20.50 -19.40 -30.64
CA GLU A 80 19.27 -18.70 -30.33
C GLU A 80 18.46 -19.44 -29.25
N ASP A 81 18.36 -20.78 -29.35
CA ASP A 81 17.62 -21.61 -28.42
C ASP A 81 18.31 -21.66 -27.04
N PHE A 82 19.64 -21.82 -27.03
CA PHE A 82 20.43 -21.76 -25.80
C PHE A 82 20.29 -20.43 -25.07
N VAL A 83 20.44 -19.31 -25.80
CA VAL A 83 20.33 -17.95 -25.25
C VAL A 83 18.93 -17.73 -24.70
N LEU A 84 17.89 -18.09 -25.47
CA LEU A 84 16.50 -17.92 -25.05
C LEU A 84 16.18 -18.76 -23.81
N ARG A 85 16.66 -20.03 -23.75
CA ARG A 85 16.43 -20.92 -22.61
C ARG A 85 17.07 -20.39 -21.34
N ASN A 86 18.36 -20.04 -21.39
CA ASN A 86 19.07 -19.48 -20.25
C ASN A 86 18.43 -18.17 -19.78
N LYS A 87 18.11 -17.28 -20.71
CA LYS A 87 17.42 -16.02 -20.42
C LYS A 87 16.08 -16.25 -19.71
N LYS A 88 15.23 -17.12 -20.27
CA LYS A 88 13.91 -17.44 -19.68
C LYS A 88 14.03 -18.01 -18.26
N ILE A 89 15.05 -18.83 -18.01
CA ILE A 89 15.25 -19.44 -16.68
C ILE A 89 15.79 -18.40 -15.71
N TYR A 90 16.97 -17.83 -15.95
CA TYR A 90 17.63 -16.93 -14.98
C TYR A 90 16.85 -15.64 -14.76
N GLU A 91 16.35 -15.01 -15.84
CA GLU A 91 15.54 -13.79 -15.69
C GLU A 91 14.12 -14.08 -15.22
N GLY A 92 13.55 -15.24 -15.56
CA GLY A 92 12.21 -15.65 -15.13
C GLY A 92 12.08 -15.87 -13.62
N ILE A 93 13.17 -16.32 -12.97
CA ILE A 93 13.24 -16.48 -11.50
C ILE A 93 13.88 -15.28 -10.80
N ASP A 94 14.23 -14.21 -11.54
CA ASP A 94 15.00 -13.04 -11.07
C ASP A 94 16.32 -13.43 -10.38
N ALA A 95 17.07 -14.35 -11.01
CA ALA A 95 18.34 -14.82 -10.47
C ALA A 95 19.41 -13.72 -10.50
N HIS A 96 20.06 -13.50 -9.36
CA HIS A 96 21.16 -12.56 -9.17
C HIS A 96 22.14 -13.08 -8.11
N ASP A 97 23.28 -12.42 -7.96
CA ASP A 97 24.35 -12.79 -7.03
C ASP A 97 24.78 -14.27 -7.15
N ILE A 98 24.82 -14.74 -8.43
CA ILE A 98 25.20 -16.12 -8.74
C ILE A 98 26.67 -16.32 -8.39
N SER A 99 26.94 -17.25 -7.52
CA SER A 99 28.28 -17.60 -7.05
C SER A 99 28.52 -19.11 -7.09
N ILE A 100 29.75 -19.51 -7.29
CA ILE A 100 30.18 -20.92 -7.27
C ILE A 100 31.39 -21.12 -6.37
N LYS A 101 31.42 -22.27 -5.71
CA LYS A 101 32.57 -22.80 -5.00
C LYS A 101 32.98 -24.11 -5.63
N ILE A 102 34.19 -24.16 -6.22
CA ILE A 102 34.73 -25.40 -6.79
C ILE A 102 35.28 -26.26 -5.63
N ASN A 103 34.78 -27.48 -5.53
CA ASN A 103 35.15 -28.43 -4.48
C ASN A 103 36.32 -29.29 -4.91
N ASP A 104 36.27 -29.88 -6.12
CA ASP A 104 37.39 -30.63 -6.70
C ASP A 104 37.33 -30.66 -8.24
N ILE A 105 38.45 -31.13 -8.86
CA ILE A 105 38.56 -31.28 -10.31
C ILE A 105 39.18 -32.65 -10.62
N LYS A 106 38.36 -33.57 -11.13
CA LYS A 106 38.78 -34.93 -11.48
C LYS A 106 39.02 -35.10 -12.97
N LYS A 107 39.77 -36.12 -13.34
CA LYS A 107 39.86 -36.58 -14.72
C LYS A 107 38.94 -37.78 -14.90
N ASN A 108 38.17 -37.79 -15.99
CA ASN A 108 37.42 -38.97 -16.40
C ASN A 108 38.31 -39.93 -17.24
N LYS A 109 37.75 -41.06 -17.67
CA LYS A 109 38.45 -42.08 -18.50
C LYS A 109 38.92 -41.54 -19.86
N ASN A 110 38.28 -40.50 -20.38
CA ASN A 110 38.59 -39.85 -21.65
C ASN A 110 39.56 -38.68 -21.51
N ASN A 111 40.16 -38.49 -20.34
CA ASN A 111 41.06 -37.40 -19.99
C ASN A 111 40.40 -36.00 -19.96
N ASP A 112 39.07 -35.92 -20.02
CA ASP A 112 38.30 -34.69 -19.79
C ASP A 112 38.30 -34.32 -18.32
N LYS A 113 37.87 -33.09 -17.99
CA LYS A 113 37.81 -32.60 -16.60
C LYS A 113 36.36 -32.57 -16.14
N VAL A 114 36.12 -33.17 -14.98
CA VAL A 114 34.85 -33.05 -14.21
C VAL A 114 35.12 -32.12 -13.06
N ILE A 115 34.40 -31.03 -13.01
CA ILE A 115 34.43 -30.07 -11.89
C ILE A 115 33.22 -30.30 -11.02
N ASN A 116 33.43 -30.68 -9.74
CA ASN A 116 32.39 -30.70 -8.73
C ASN A 116 32.35 -29.34 -8.03
N TYR A 117 31.17 -28.76 -7.93
CA TYR A 117 30.98 -27.41 -7.40
C TYR A 117 29.69 -27.27 -6.61
N ASP A 118 29.66 -26.32 -5.68
CA ASP A 118 28.46 -25.81 -5.06
C ASP A 118 28.10 -24.49 -5.73
N SER A 119 26.81 -24.31 -6.04
CA SER A 119 26.26 -23.08 -6.60
C SER A 119 25.27 -22.46 -5.62
N LYS A 120 25.27 -21.14 -5.58
CA LYS A 120 24.28 -20.32 -4.86
C LYS A 120 23.83 -19.18 -5.73
N MET A 121 22.57 -18.83 -5.66
CA MET A 121 21.97 -17.67 -6.30
C MET A 121 20.80 -17.16 -5.49
N ASP A 122 20.61 -15.85 -5.45
CA ASP A 122 19.41 -15.25 -4.92
C ASP A 122 18.34 -15.16 -6.01
N THR A 123 17.08 -15.35 -5.61
CA THR A 123 15.93 -15.32 -6.52
C THR A 123 14.75 -14.60 -5.88
N LEU A 124 13.69 -14.36 -6.64
CA LEU A 124 12.44 -13.79 -6.13
C LEU A 124 11.76 -14.65 -5.02
N ALA A 125 12.15 -15.93 -4.89
CA ALA A 125 11.63 -16.85 -3.88
C ALA A 125 12.68 -17.23 -2.80
N GLY A 126 13.78 -16.48 -2.71
CA GLY A 126 14.88 -16.71 -1.79
C GLY A 126 16.09 -17.38 -2.43
N GLU A 127 17.05 -17.81 -1.60
CA GLU A 127 18.30 -18.43 -2.04
C GLU A 127 18.06 -19.86 -2.57
N ILE A 128 18.54 -20.14 -3.78
CA ILE A 128 18.69 -21.50 -4.31
C ILE A 128 20.16 -21.89 -4.14
N SER A 129 20.42 -23.05 -3.51
CA SER A 129 21.74 -23.62 -3.37
C SER A 129 21.74 -25.11 -3.66
N PHE A 130 22.73 -25.58 -4.43
CA PHE A 130 22.86 -27.00 -4.81
C PHE A 130 24.31 -27.36 -5.11
N SER A 131 24.63 -28.65 -4.98
CA SER A 131 25.89 -29.23 -5.46
C SER A 131 25.67 -29.85 -6.84
N ASN A 132 26.63 -29.69 -7.75
CA ASN A 132 26.53 -30.20 -9.11
C ASN A 132 27.91 -30.52 -9.69
N GLU A 133 27.91 -31.13 -10.88
CA GLU A 133 29.12 -31.36 -11.65
C GLU A 133 29.00 -30.82 -13.07
N VAL A 134 30.12 -30.40 -13.66
CA VAL A 134 30.20 -29.98 -15.04
C VAL A 134 31.40 -30.62 -15.73
N LEU A 135 31.17 -31.13 -16.94
CA LEU A 135 32.20 -31.76 -17.76
C LEU A 135 32.80 -30.74 -18.72
N LEU A 136 34.16 -30.66 -18.74
CA LEU A 136 34.90 -29.85 -19.68
C LEU A 136 35.77 -30.75 -20.58
N THR A 137 35.61 -30.58 -21.90
CA THR A 137 36.38 -31.23 -22.95
C THR A 137 37.44 -30.28 -23.47
N ARG A 138 38.37 -30.78 -24.31
CA ARG A 138 39.34 -29.93 -25.00
C ARG A 138 39.02 -29.81 -26.49
N ASP A 139 39.03 -28.58 -26.98
CA ASP A 139 38.96 -28.31 -28.43
C ASP A 139 40.27 -28.70 -29.17
N ARG A 140 40.27 -28.55 -30.50
CA ARG A 140 41.44 -28.83 -31.32
C ARG A 140 42.66 -27.98 -30.96
N GLN A 141 42.46 -26.83 -30.35
CA GLN A 141 43.51 -25.92 -29.90
C GLN A 141 43.93 -26.18 -28.44
N LYS A 142 43.45 -27.27 -27.86
CA LYS A 142 43.68 -27.70 -26.47
C LYS A 142 43.07 -26.77 -25.40
N ASN A 143 42.18 -25.84 -25.77
CA ASN A 143 41.44 -25.04 -24.80
C ASN A 143 40.30 -25.84 -24.19
N TYR A 144 40.06 -25.65 -22.90
CA TYR A 144 38.89 -26.26 -22.23
C TYR A 144 37.61 -25.59 -22.67
N LYS A 145 36.59 -26.41 -22.94
CA LYS A 145 35.24 -26.03 -23.35
C LYS A 145 34.23 -26.79 -22.52
N ILE A 146 33.09 -26.19 -22.25
CA ILE A 146 32.02 -26.79 -21.45
C ILE A 146 31.21 -27.73 -22.32
N LYS A 147 31.09 -28.98 -21.91
CA LYS A 147 30.10 -29.91 -22.45
C LYS A 147 28.78 -29.63 -21.74
N TRP A 148 27.93 -28.87 -22.44
CA TRP A 148 26.73 -28.34 -21.85
C TRP A 148 25.55 -29.30 -21.99
N GLN A 149 24.76 -29.40 -20.91
CA GLN A 149 23.42 -30.00 -20.83
C GLN A 149 22.57 -29.13 -19.92
N SER A 150 21.25 -29.26 -19.95
CA SER A 150 20.33 -28.46 -19.14
C SER A 150 20.60 -28.58 -17.61
N ASN A 151 21.11 -29.73 -17.17
CA ASN A 151 21.46 -29.97 -15.78
C ASN A 151 22.62 -29.10 -15.26
N VAL A 152 23.37 -28.41 -16.13
CA VAL A 152 24.37 -27.40 -15.70
C VAL A 152 23.68 -26.19 -15.06
N ILE A 153 22.40 -25.93 -15.37
CA ILE A 153 21.62 -24.84 -14.76
C ILE A 153 21.13 -25.30 -13.38
N PHE A 154 20.43 -26.43 -13.33
CA PHE A 154 19.97 -27.10 -12.09
C PHE A 154 20.14 -28.62 -12.27
N PRO A 155 20.62 -29.37 -11.25
CA PRO A 155 20.94 -30.81 -11.36
C PRO A 155 19.83 -31.66 -11.98
N GLU A 156 18.57 -31.42 -11.61
CA GLU A 156 17.40 -32.18 -12.03
C GLU A 156 16.72 -31.63 -13.29
N LEU A 157 17.31 -30.59 -13.91
CA LEU A 157 16.73 -29.97 -15.10
C LEU A 157 17.09 -30.76 -16.37
N GLU A 158 16.13 -31.46 -16.92
CA GLU A 158 16.24 -32.18 -18.20
C GLU A 158 15.88 -31.26 -19.38
N GLU A 159 16.13 -31.74 -20.62
CA GLU A 159 15.95 -30.94 -21.83
C GLU A 159 14.51 -30.50 -22.04
N ASP A 160 13.54 -31.39 -21.81
CA ASP A 160 12.10 -31.13 -21.99
C ASP A 160 11.45 -30.43 -20.79
N ASN A 161 12.18 -30.23 -19.70
CA ASN A 161 11.65 -29.63 -18.49
C ASN A 161 11.69 -28.09 -18.57
N THR A 162 10.80 -27.46 -17.83
CA THR A 162 10.72 -26.00 -17.70
C THR A 162 10.88 -25.57 -16.26
N VAL A 163 11.52 -24.42 -16.03
CA VAL A 163 11.51 -23.77 -14.71
C VAL A 163 10.31 -22.82 -14.66
N ARG A 164 9.48 -22.94 -13.63
CA ARG A 164 8.27 -22.15 -13.45
C ARG A 164 8.25 -21.48 -12.09
N VAL A 165 7.68 -20.28 -12.07
CA VAL A 165 7.40 -19.54 -10.85
C VAL A 165 5.90 -19.59 -10.59
N SER A 166 5.53 -20.04 -9.41
CA SER A 166 4.16 -20.01 -8.91
C SER A 166 4.05 -18.96 -7.80
N LYS A 167 3.11 -18.04 -7.96
CA LYS A 167 2.80 -17.04 -6.93
C LYS A 167 1.84 -17.64 -5.91
N LEU A 168 2.22 -17.63 -4.64
CA LEU A 168 1.41 -18.05 -3.50
C LEU A 168 0.74 -16.82 -2.91
N LYS A 169 -0.54 -16.58 -3.23
CA LYS A 169 -1.24 -15.36 -2.84
C LYS A 169 -1.53 -15.33 -1.34
N GLY A 170 -1.00 -14.33 -0.64
CA GLY A 170 -1.34 -14.00 0.74
C GLY A 170 -2.74 -13.38 0.84
N LYS A 171 -3.53 -13.83 1.80
CA LYS A 171 -4.88 -13.31 2.02
C LYS A 171 -4.85 -12.11 2.95
N ARG A 172 -5.56 -11.03 2.60
CA ARG A 172 -5.77 -9.91 3.51
C ARG A 172 -6.76 -10.30 4.59
N GLY A 173 -6.42 -10.10 5.87
CA GLY A 173 -7.24 -10.41 7.02
C GLY A 173 -8.58 -9.67 7.03
N ARG A 174 -9.57 -10.24 7.69
CA ARG A 174 -10.90 -9.66 7.82
C ARG A 174 -10.94 -8.63 8.95
N ILE A 175 -11.81 -7.64 8.82
CA ILE A 175 -12.22 -6.76 9.90
C ILE A 175 -13.61 -7.22 10.33
N LEU A 176 -13.74 -7.64 11.56
CA LEU A 176 -14.95 -8.21 12.15
C LEU A 176 -15.51 -7.30 13.24
N ASP A 177 -16.83 -7.25 13.38
CA ASP A 177 -17.48 -6.61 14.51
C ASP A 177 -17.32 -7.43 15.81
N ARG A 178 -17.83 -6.93 16.92
CA ARG A 178 -17.76 -7.61 18.23
C ARG A 178 -18.44 -8.99 18.25
N ASN A 179 -19.36 -9.26 17.32
CA ASN A 179 -20.12 -10.50 17.20
C ASN A 179 -19.54 -11.45 16.14
N GLY A 180 -18.41 -11.08 15.48
CA GLY A 180 -17.80 -11.84 14.41
C GLY A 180 -18.42 -11.61 13.03
N VAL A 181 -19.28 -10.59 12.89
CA VAL A 181 -19.83 -10.20 11.58
C VAL A 181 -18.78 -9.47 10.77
N MET A 182 -18.60 -9.87 9.52
CA MET A 182 -17.62 -9.26 8.62
C MET A 182 -18.03 -7.83 8.22
N ILE A 183 -17.17 -6.86 8.55
CA ILE A 183 -17.32 -5.45 8.17
C ILE A 183 -16.49 -5.15 6.90
N ALA A 184 -15.32 -5.77 6.79
CA ALA A 184 -14.48 -5.75 5.58
C ALA A 184 -13.76 -7.09 5.44
N GLY A 185 -13.70 -7.62 4.22
CA GLY A 185 -13.06 -8.92 4.00
C GLY A 185 -13.03 -9.32 2.52
N GLN A 186 -12.60 -10.54 2.24
CA GLN A 186 -12.62 -11.10 0.90
C GLN A 186 -14.06 -11.49 0.53
N GLY A 187 -14.46 -11.11 -0.67
CA GLY A 187 -15.76 -11.46 -1.24
C GLY A 187 -15.68 -11.58 -2.76
N LEU A 188 -16.82 -11.73 -3.41
CA LEU A 188 -16.92 -11.86 -4.85
C LEU A 188 -17.51 -10.59 -5.46
N ALA A 189 -17.02 -10.24 -6.65
CA ALA A 189 -17.58 -9.25 -7.55
C ALA A 189 -17.80 -9.88 -8.92
N SER A 190 -18.60 -9.23 -9.77
CA SER A 190 -18.81 -9.64 -11.14
C SER A 190 -17.85 -8.90 -12.07
N MET A 191 -16.94 -9.63 -12.71
CA MET A 191 -16.03 -9.10 -13.72
C MET A 191 -16.69 -9.24 -15.09
N ILE A 192 -16.91 -8.11 -15.73
CA ILE A 192 -17.46 -8.02 -17.10
C ILE A 192 -16.28 -7.94 -18.06
N GLY A 193 -16.20 -8.87 -18.99
CA GLY A 193 -15.17 -8.92 -20.01
C GLY A 193 -15.73 -9.12 -21.40
N LEU A 194 -14.89 -8.86 -22.41
CA LEU A 194 -15.16 -9.11 -23.82
C LEU A 194 -14.25 -10.22 -24.35
N VAL A 195 -14.81 -11.07 -25.22
CA VAL A 195 -14.05 -12.09 -25.95
C VAL A 195 -14.00 -11.65 -27.42
N PRO A 196 -12.84 -11.16 -27.94
CA PRO A 196 -12.75 -10.55 -29.27
C PRO A 196 -13.36 -11.42 -30.40
N GLY A 197 -13.02 -12.70 -30.45
CA GLY A 197 -13.54 -13.61 -31.48
C GLY A 197 -15.05 -13.91 -31.41
N LYS A 198 -15.77 -13.35 -30.41
CA LYS A 198 -17.24 -13.48 -30.26
C LYS A 198 -17.96 -12.14 -30.35
N MET A 199 -17.24 -11.05 -30.59
CA MET A 199 -17.82 -9.72 -30.74
C MET A 199 -18.45 -9.59 -32.13
N SER A 200 -19.43 -8.69 -32.24
CA SER A 200 -19.93 -8.21 -33.53
C SER A 200 -19.07 -7.06 -34.05
N ASP A 201 -19.14 -6.77 -35.33
CA ASP A 201 -18.51 -5.57 -35.93
C ASP A 201 -19.35 -4.29 -35.72
N ASN A 202 -20.40 -4.37 -34.88
CA ASN A 202 -21.31 -3.26 -34.65
C ASN A 202 -20.81 -2.36 -33.52
N ILE A 203 -20.46 -1.12 -33.83
CA ILE A 203 -20.00 -0.11 -32.85
C ILE A 203 -21.08 0.22 -31.81
N GLU A 204 -22.36 0.01 -32.11
CA GLU A 204 -23.47 0.27 -31.17
C GLU A 204 -23.43 -0.68 -29.98
N ASP A 205 -22.87 -1.90 -30.13
CA ASP A 205 -22.69 -2.84 -29.05
C ASP A 205 -21.63 -2.32 -28.05
N LEU A 206 -20.55 -1.72 -28.54
CA LEU A 206 -19.56 -1.07 -27.67
C LEU A 206 -20.12 0.17 -26.98
N LYS A 207 -20.95 0.96 -27.65
CA LYS A 207 -21.62 2.11 -27.03
C LYS A 207 -22.63 1.68 -25.97
N LYS A 208 -23.37 0.59 -26.21
CA LYS A 208 -24.28 0.00 -25.22
C LYS A 208 -23.52 -0.46 -23.99
N LEU A 209 -22.42 -1.18 -24.19
CA LEU A 209 -21.56 -1.64 -23.10
C LEU A 209 -20.93 -0.47 -22.33
N SER A 210 -20.46 0.55 -23.04
CA SER A 210 -19.94 1.81 -22.49
C SER A 210 -20.93 2.45 -21.54
N THR A 211 -22.20 2.58 -21.97
CA THR A 211 -23.28 3.16 -21.16
C THR A 211 -23.59 2.31 -19.94
N LEU A 212 -23.76 0.98 -20.10
CA LEU A 212 -24.08 0.07 -19.00
C LEU A 212 -22.99 0.01 -17.93
N LEU A 213 -21.73 0.13 -18.34
CA LEU A 213 -20.60 0.04 -17.44
C LEU A 213 -20.05 1.38 -16.99
N ASN A 214 -20.50 2.49 -17.56
CA ASN A 214 -19.89 3.82 -17.37
C ASN A 214 -18.36 3.77 -17.58
N VAL A 215 -17.95 3.33 -18.78
CA VAL A 215 -16.56 3.22 -19.24
C VAL A 215 -16.54 3.72 -20.69
N SER A 216 -15.63 4.63 -21.05
CA SER A 216 -15.64 5.16 -22.42
C SER A 216 -15.28 4.10 -23.47
N VAL A 217 -15.77 4.28 -24.70
CA VAL A 217 -15.48 3.38 -25.81
C VAL A 217 -13.97 3.30 -26.05
N GLU A 218 -13.28 4.43 -25.99
CA GLU A 218 -11.80 4.51 -26.16
C GLU A 218 -11.06 3.68 -25.10
N GLN A 219 -11.57 3.67 -23.87
CA GLN A 219 -10.99 2.83 -22.80
C GLN A 219 -11.21 1.34 -23.08
N ILE A 220 -12.38 0.96 -23.62
CA ILE A 220 -12.67 -0.43 -24.01
C ILE A 220 -11.74 -0.84 -25.16
N GLU A 221 -11.65 -0.04 -26.22
CA GLU A 221 -10.79 -0.30 -27.38
C GLU A 221 -9.30 -0.39 -26.99
N LYS A 222 -8.83 0.50 -26.11
CA LYS A 222 -7.46 0.43 -25.58
C LYS A 222 -7.14 -0.91 -24.90
N LYS A 223 -8.12 -1.47 -24.17
CA LYS A 223 -7.95 -2.78 -23.53
C LYS A 223 -7.96 -3.91 -24.54
N LEU A 224 -8.81 -3.85 -25.54
CA LEU A 224 -8.88 -4.85 -26.62
C LEU A 224 -7.62 -4.86 -27.49
N ASN A 225 -6.98 -3.72 -27.68
CA ASN A 225 -5.76 -3.57 -28.50
C ASN A 225 -4.45 -3.88 -27.73
N ALA A 226 -4.54 -4.40 -26.50
CA ALA A 226 -3.35 -4.77 -25.75
C ALA A 226 -2.63 -5.97 -26.39
N SER A 227 -1.28 -5.98 -26.38
CA SER A 227 -0.44 -6.96 -27.09
C SER A 227 -0.65 -8.43 -26.70
N TRP A 228 -1.19 -8.70 -25.51
CA TRP A 228 -1.49 -10.04 -25.02
C TRP A 228 -2.86 -10.58 -25.49
N VAL A 229 -3.72 -9.73 -26.02
CA VAL A 229 -5.09 -10.09 -26.41
C VAL A 229 -5.08 -10.97 -27.66
N LYS A 230 -5.83 -12.07 -27.61
CA LYS A 230 -6.06 -13.01 -28.69
C LYS A 230 -7.57 -13.18 -28.88
N GLU A 231 -7.99 -13.74 -30.01
CA GLU A 231 -9.43 -13.95 -30.33
C GLU A 231 -10.24 -14.61 -29.21
N ASN A 232 -9.66 -15.62 -28.54
CA ASN A 232 -10.33 -16.35 -27.46
C ASN A 232 -10.01 -15.82 -26.06
N SER A 233 -9.26 -14.72 -25.94
CA SER A 233 -8.94 -14.12 -24.64
C SER A 233 -10.17 -13.43 -24.05
N MET A 234 -10.46 -13.66 -22.77
CA MET A 234 -11.41 -12.81 -22.05
C MET A 234 -10.68 -11.54 -21.60
N VAL A 235 -11.00 -10.41 -22.19
CA VAL A 235 -10.45 -9.09 -21.88
C VAL A 235 -11.28 -8.42 -20.79
N PRO A 236 -10.75 -8.21 -19.55
CA PRO A 236 -11.49 -7.58 -18.47
C PRO A 236 -11.80 -6.12 -18.79
N ILE A 237 -13.07 -5.75 -18.84
CA ILE A 237 -13.50 -4.36 -19.10
C ILE A 237 -13.75 -3.62 -17.80
N LYS A 238 -14.63 -4.14 -16.93
CA LYS A 238 -14.93 -3.55 -15.63
C LYS A 238 -15.36 -4.61 -14.62
N THR A 239 -15.00 -4.40 -13.36
CA THR A 239 -15.55 -5.14 -12.24
C THR A 239 -16.69 -4.33 -11.64
N ILE A 240 -17.84 -4.96 -11.39
CA ILE A 240 -19.02 -4.37 -10.76
C ILE A 240 -19.38 -5.14 -9.49
N GLU A 241 -20.29 -4.63 -8.69
CA GLU A 241 -20.84 -5.36 -7.56
C GLU A 241 -21.31 -6.76 -8.01
N LYS A 242 -21.19 -7.74 -7.13
CA LYS A 242 -21.59 -9.10 -7.44
C LYS A 242 -23.07 -9.14 -7.86
N ILE A 243 -23.32 -9.58 -9.08
CA ILE A 243 -24.67 -9.94 -9.53
C ILE A 243 -25.16 -11.06 -8.62
N LYS A 244 -26.20 -10.77 -7.85
CA LYS A 244 -26.68 -11.65 -6.78
C LYS A 244 -27.54 -12.76 -7.36
N GLU A 245 -27.34 -13.96 -6.82
CA GLU A 245 -28.09 -15.16 -7.19
C GLU A 245 -28.91 -15.65 -5.99
N ASN A 246 -30.04 -16.26 -6.28
CA ASN A 246 -30.84 -17.01 -5.32
C ASN A 246 -30.16 -18.35 -4.99
N THR A 247 -30.65 -19.07 -4.01
CA THR A 247 -30.15 -20.39 -3.63
C THR A 247 -30.27 -21.46 -4.71
N ASP A 248 -31.16 -21.26 -5.66
CA ASP A 248 -31.36 -22.12 -6.84
C ASP A 248 -30.49 -21.75 -8.06
N GLY A 249 -29.63 -20.73 -7.91
CA GLY A 249 -28.75 -20.22 -8.97
C GLY A 249 -29.40 -19.22 -9.93
N THR A 250 -30.69 -18.89 -9.77
CA THR A 250 -31.33 -17.83 -10.55
C THR A 250 -30.85 -16.45 -10.06
N VAL A 251 -30.74 -15.49 -11.00
CA VAL A 251 -30.37 -14.12 -10.64
C VAL A 251 -31.51 -13.45 -9.89
N LYS A 252 -31.19 -12.66 -8.86
CA LYS A 252 -32.18 -11.86 -8.16
C LYS A 252 -32.80 -10.83 -9.06
N GLU A 253 -34.09 -10.57 -8.89
CA GLU A 253 -34.86 -9.67 -9.77
C GLU A 253 -34.23 -8.27 -9.89
N GLU A 254 -33.61 -7.76 -8.82
CA GLU A 254 -32.92 -6.48 -8.80
C GLU A 254 -31.70 -6.39 -9.76
N ASP A 255 -31.06 -7.51 -10.07
CA ASP A 255 -29.85 -7.58 -10.92
C ASP A 255 -30.13 -8.18 -12.32
N LYS A 256 -31.36 -8.66 -12.54
CA LYS A 256 -31.74 -9.42 -13.74
C LYS A 256 -31.68 -8.57 -15.00
N GLU A 257 -32.25 -7.38 -14.98
CA GLU A 257 -32.26 -6.46 -16.12
C GLU A 257 -30.83 -6.11 -16.57
N LEU A 258 -29.94 -5.83 -15.59
CA LEU A 258 -28.54 -5.53 -15.88
C LEU A 258 -27.84 -6.74 -16.51
N GLN A 259 -28.02 -7.94 -15.94
CA GLN A 259 -27.40 -9.15 -16.47
C GLN A 259 -27.88 -9.46 -17.88
N GLU A 260 -29.20 -9.42 -18.14
CA GLU A 260 -29.77 -9.65 -19.46
C GLU A 260 -29.28 -8.64 -20.49
N SER A 261 -29.23 -7.36 -20.10
CA SER A 261 -28.71 -6.28 -20.94
C SER A 261 -27.24 -6.49 -21.30
N LEU A 262 -26.39 -6.91 -20.34
CA LEU A 262 -24.98 -7.20 -20.57
C LEU A 262 -24.80 -8.43 -21.48
N LEU A 263 -25.50 -9.52 -21.21
CA LEU A 263 -25.37 -10.77 -21.95
C LEU A 263 -26.01 -10.71 -23.36
N SER A 264 -26.88 -9.71 -23.63
CA SER A 264 -27.40 -9.45 -24.98
C SER A 264 -26.35 -8.88 -25.94
N ILE A 265 -25.20 -8.41 -25.43
CA ILE A 265 -24.12 -7.85 -26.23
C ILE A 265 -23.17 -8.98 -26.65
N PRO A 266 -22.96 -9.19 -27.98
CA PRO A 266 -22.08 -10.25 -28.48
C PRO A 266 -20.65 -10.12 -27.91
N GLY A 267 -20.08 -11.26 -27.47
CA GLY A 267 -18.75 -11.31 -26.90
C GLY A 267 -18.66 -10.96 -25.41
N VAL A 268 -19.70 -10.44 -24.79
CA VAL A 268 -19.71 -10.17 -23.34
C VAL A 268 -19.72 -11.49 -22.58
N LYS A 269 -18.87 -11.55 -21.56
CA LYS A 269 -18.79 -12.65 -20.59
C LYS A 269 -18.74 -12.08 -19.18
N ILE A 270 -19.54 -12.66 -18.28
CA ILE A 270 -19.54 -12.34 -16.85
C ILE A 270 -18.85 -13.49 -16.10
N SER A 271 -17.92 -13.15 -15.24
CA SER A 271 -17.23 -14.12 -14.38
C SER A 271 -17.09 -13.57 -12.96
N ASN A 272 -16.95 -14.48 -11.99
CA ASN A 272 -16.67 -14.06 -10.62
C ASN A 272 -15.18 -13.72 -10.46
N THR A 273 -14.91 -12.68 -9.71
CA THR A 273 -13.56 -12.32 -9.27
C THR A 273 -13.55 -12.02 -7.78
N GLU A 274 -12.48 -12.41 -7.12
CA GLU A 274 -12.28 -12.09 -5.70
C GLU A 274 -11.84 -10.64 -5.54
N VAL A 275 -12.51 -9.91 -4.66
CA VAL A 275 -12.18 -8.53 -4.31
C VAL A 275 -12.34 -8.29 -2.82
N ARG A 276 -11.77 -7.20 -2.32
CA ARG A 276 -12.10 -6.69 -0.98
C ARG A 276 -13.53 -6.15 -1.02
N VAL A 277 -14.37 -6.57 -0.06
CA VAL A 277 -15.77 -6.13 0.03
C VAL A 277 -16.07 -5.51 1.40
N TYR A 278 -16.99 -4.55 1.39
CA TYR A 278 -17.49 -3.82 2.55
C TYR A 278 -19.01 -3.98 2.61
N PRO A 279 -19.52 -5.04 3.29
CA PRO A 279 -20.93 -5.40 3.24
C PRO A 279 -21.90 -4.32 3.72
N PHE A 280 -21.42 -3.39 4.56
CA PHE A 280 -22.24 -2.31 5.11
C PHE A 280 -22.16 -1.00 4.29
N GLY A 281 -21.34 -0.96 3.22
CA GLY A 281 -21.22 0.20 2.32
C GLY A 281 -20.98 1.50 3.08
N GLU A 282 -21.79 2.52 2.78
CA GLU A 282 -21.69 3.87 3.39
C GLU A 282 -21.77 3.87 4.92
N LYS A 283 -22.49 2.91 5.52
CA LYS A 283 -22.72 2.86 6.97
C LYS A 283 -21.43 2.69 7.77
N THR A 284 -20.40 2.15 7.13
CA THR A 284 -19.08 1.94 7.74
C THR A 284 -17.94 2.61 6.98
N GLY A 285 -18.23 3.40 5.94
CA GLY A 285 -17.21 3.95 5.04
C GLY A 285 -16.09 4.73 5.75
N HIS A 286 -16.46 5.62 6.67
CA HIS A 286 -15.48 6.38 7.46
C HIS A 286 -14.76 5.55 8.53
N LEU A 287 -15.38 4.47 9.00
CA LEU A 287 -14.79 3.54 9.96
C LEU A 287 -13.77 2.63 9.26
N THR A 288 -14.22 1.91 8.24
CA THR A 288 -13.36 0.95 7.52
C THR A 288 -12.31 1.65 6.68
N GLY A 289 -12.66 2.77 6.06
CA GLY A 289 -11.90 3.28 4.93
C GLY A 289 -12.02 2.35 3.73
N TYR A 290 -11.03 2.37 2.86
CA TYR A 290 -10.97 1.56 1.64
C TYR A 290 -9.54 1.19 1.27
N VAL A 291 -9.40 0.19 0.39
CA VAL A 291 -8.13 -0.19 -0.23
C VAL A 291 -8.09 0.29 -1.68
N GLN A 292 -6.89 0.50 -2.19
CA GLN A 292 -6.60 0.77 -3.60
C GLN A 292 -5.39 -0.02 -4.06
N ASN A 293 -5.24 -0.19 -5.36
CA ASN A 293 -4.01 -0.71 -5.94
C ASN A 293 -2.84 0.24 -5.63
N VAL A 294 -1.67 -0.33 -5.40
CA VAL A 294 -0.44 0.46 -5.28
C VAL A 294 -0.10 1.11 -6.62
N ASN A 295 0.54 2.27 -6.56
CA ASN A 295 1.12 2.95 -7.72
C ASN A 295 2.64 3.02 -7.57
N ALA A 296 3.33 3.54 -8.59
CA ALA A 296 4.79 3.63 -8.61
C ALA A 296 5.38 4.40 -7.41
N ASP A 297 4.70 5.47 -6.96
CA ASP A 297 5.14 6.27 -5.82
C ASP A 297 5.06 5.47 -4.52
N ILE A 298 3.96 4.73 -4.32
CA ILE A 298 3.78 3.87 -3.14
C ILE A 298 4.80 2.73 -3.15
N LEU A 299 5.06 2.11 -4.31
CA LEU A 299 6.09 1.07 -4.43
C LEU A 299 7.45 1.57 -4.01
N LYS A 300 7.81 2.78 -4.43
CA LYS A 300 9.07 3.44 -4.05
C LYS A 300 9.11 3.78 -2.55
N GLU A 301 8.02 4.32 -1.99
CA GLU A 301 7.92 4.64 -0.56
C GLU A 301 8.01 3.38 0.32
N LYS A 302 7.45 2.27 -0.15
CA LYS A 302 7.36 0.99 0.56
C LYS A 302 8.41 -0.03 0.08
N GLU A 303 9.52 0.44 -0.51
CA GLU A 303 10.62 -0.44 -0.92
C GLU A 303 11.08 -1.34 0.23
N GLY A 304 11.36 -2.61 -0.06
CA GLY A 304 11.69 -3.63 0.95
C GLY A 304 10.51 -4.19 1.74
N LYS A 305 9.29 -3.66 1.57
CA LYS A 305 8.07 -4.16 2.23
C LYS A 305 7.33 -5.23 1.43
N ARG A 306 7.90 -5.75 0.33
CA ARG A 306 7.29 -6.79 -0.53
C ARG A 306 5.91 -6.42 -1.10
N TYR A 307 5.74 -5.16 -1.54
CA TYR A 307 4.66 -4.76 -2.41
C TYR A 307 5.07 -4.97 -3.88
N ASN A 308 4.08 -5.26 -4.72
CA ASN A 308 4.24 -5.37 -6.19
C ASN A 308 3.08 -4.64 -6.89
N ASP A 309 3.15 -4.52 -8.22
CA ASP A 309 2.17 -3.78 -9.03
C ASP A 309 0.72 -4.26 -8.87
N ASN A 310 0.51 -5.50 -8.40
CA ASN A 310 -0.80 -6.08 -8.17
C ASN A 310 -1.22 -6.03 -6.69
N SER A 311 -0.42 -5.44 -5.82
CA SER A 311 -0.74 -5.31 -4.40
C SER A 311 -1.81 -4.26 -4.16
N ILE A 312 -2.62 -4.47 -3.13
CA ILE A 312 -3.56 -3.48 -2.61
C ILE A 312 -3.06 -2.95 -1.27
N ILE A 313 -3.35 -1.69 -0.99
CA ILE A 313 -2.97 -1.02 0.26
C ILE A 313 -4.15 -0.26 0.84
N GLY A 314 -4.30 -0.28 2.16
CA GLY A 314 -5.26 0.55 2.87
C GLY A 314 -4.91 2.03 2.78
N LYS A 315 -5.86 2.85 2.30
CA LYS A 315 -5.65 4.29 2.07
C LYS A 315 -6.06 5.14 3.26
N ILE A 316 -7.17 4.82 3.88
CA ILE A 316 -7.72 5.54 5.04
C ILE A 316 -8.46 4.57 5.96
N GLY A 317 -8.91 5.06 7.12
CA GLY A 317 -9.71 4.29 8.09
C GLY A 317 -8.94 3.12 8.69
N LEU A 318 -9.66 2.08 9.11
CA LEU A 318 -9.09 0.86 9.68
C LEU A 318 -8.23 0.08 8.68
N GLU A 319 -8.57 0.15 7.39
CA GLU A 319 -7.75 -0.47 6.35
C GLU A 319 -6.31 0.06 6.33
N ASN A 320 -6.13 1.37 6.54
CA ASN A 320 -4.80 1.98 6.62
C ASN A 320 -4.17 1.78 8.01
N LEU A 321 -4.95 1.99 9.06
CA LEU A 321 -4.46 1.90 10.44
C LEU A 321 -3.93 0.51 10.79
N LEU A 322 -4.60 -0.52 10.28
CA LEU A 322 -4.28 -1.92 10.55
C LEU A 322 -3.45 -2.57 9.43
N GLU A 323 -2.96 -1.80 8.45
CA GLU A 323 -2.29 -2.31 7.23
C GLU A 323 -1.23 -3.36 7.55
N ASP A 324 -0.32 -3.10 8.48
CA ASP A 324 0.76 -4.01 8.82
C ASP A 324 0.29 -5.33 9.46
N ARG A 325 -0.91 -5.35 10.05
CA ARG A 325 -1.50 -6.53 10.67
C ARG A 325 -2.35 -7.34 9.71
N ILE A 326 -3.20 -6.64 8.94
CA ILE A 326 -4.20 -7.30 8.09
C ILE A 326 -3.70 -7.59 6.67
N ARG A 327 -2.57 -7.02 6.26
CA ARG A 327 -2.01 -7.22 4.93
C ARG A 327 -1.54 -8.67 4.76
N GLY A 328 -1.99 -9.34 3.69
CA GLY A 328 -1.36 -10.58 3.22
C GLY A 328 -0.06 -10.27 2.48
N ILE A 329 0.94 -11.11 2.66
CA ILE A 329 2.21 -11.03 1.92
C ILE A 329 2.29 -12.23 1.00
N ASP A 330 2.45 -11.97 -0.30
CA ASP A 330 2.59 -13.04 -1.28
C ASP A 330 3.91 -13.79 -1.08
N GLY A 331 3.86 -15.10 -1.26
CA GLY A 331 5.01 -15.97 -1.38
C GLY A 331 5.23 -16.40 -2.82
N TYR A 332 6.32 -17.10 -3.06
CA TYR A 332 6.68 -17.63 -4.35
C TYR A 332 7.26 -19.04 -4.22
N GLU A 333 6.97 -19.88 -5.20
CA GLU A 333 7.55 -21.20 -5.33
C GLU A 333 8.20 -21.32 -6.72
N ILE A 334 9.47 -21.72 -6.78
CA ILE A 334 10.17 -22.02 -8.02
C ILE A 334 10.29 -23.53 -8.14
N ILE A 335 9.79 -24.07 -9.25
CA ILE A 335 9.74 -25.49 -9.51
C ILE A 335 10.35 -25.83 -10.86
N ILE A 336 10.86 -27.06 -10.98
CA ILE A 336 11.05 -27.75 -12.26
C ILE A 336 9.76 -28.48 -12.58
N ALA A 337 9.20 -28.23 -13.74
CA ALA A 337 8.02 -28.90 -14.26
C ALA A 337 8.35 -29.65 -15.55
N ASP A 338 7.69 -30.78 -15.76
CA ASP A 338 7.82 -31.54 -17.00
C ASP A 338 7.12 -30.83 -18.19
N ARG A 339 7.16 -31.45 -19.37
CA ARG A 339 6.52 -30.94 -20.59
C ARG A 339 4.99 -30.82 -20.49
N TYR A 340 4.34 -31.54 -19.57
CA TYR A 340 2.90 -31.48 -19.33
C TYR A 340 2.54 -30.40 -18.32
N GLY A 341 3.53 -29.89 -17.60
CA GLY A 341 3.38 -28.86 -16.56
C GLY A 341 3.27 -29.45 -15.15
N ASP A 342 3.44 -30.77 -15.00
CA ASP A 342 3.43 -31.41 -13.71
C ASP A 342 4.75 -31.17 -12.96
N LYS A 343 4.63 -30.90 -11.66
CA LYS A 343 5.76 -30.59 -10.78
C LYS A 343 6.64 -31.81 -10.59
N LYS A 344 7.92 -31.70 -10.96
CA LYS A 344 8.96 -32.72 -10.69
C LYS A 344 9.74 -32.42 -9.42
N GLU A 345 10.22 -31.17 -9.27
CA GLU A 345 11.08 -30.76 -8.17
C GLU A 345 10.73 -29.35 -7.71
N THR A 346 10.90 -29.08 -6.41
CA THR A 346 10.84 -27.73 -5.85
C THR A 346 12.26 -27.23 -5.59
N LEU A 347 12.66 -26.18 -6.27
CA LEU A 347 13.98 -25.57 -6.08
C LEU A 347 14.04 -24.73 -4.82
N VAL A 348 13.02 -23.89 -4.60
CA VAL A 348 12.89 -23.06 -3.42
C VAL A 348 11.44 -22.61 -3.23
N THR A 349 11.04 -22.41 -1.99
CA THR A 349 9.73 -21.83 -1.63
C THR A 349 9.91 -20.74 -0.60
N GLU A 350 9.46 -19.54 -0.92
CA GLU A 350 9.18 -18.51 0.06
C GLU A 350 7.69 -18.56 0.42
N PRO A 351 7.34 -18.92 1.66
CA PRO A 351 5.95 -19.07 2.03
C PRO A 351 5.21 -17.72 2.00
N LYS A 352 3.92 -17.78 1.62
CA LYS A 352 3.02 -16.64 1.81
C LYS A 352 2.75 -16.42 3.30
N VAL A 353 2.41 -15.18 3.65
CA VAL A 353 1.89 -14.84 4.99
C VAL A 353 0.47 -14.32 4.82
N ASP A 354 -0.50 -14.95 5.46
CA ASP A 354 -1.86 -14.43 5.52
C ASP A 354 -1.96 -13.37 6.62
N GLY A 355 -2.69 -12.28 6.36
CA GLY A 355 -2.94 -11.22 7.34
C GLY A 355 -3.87 -11.70 8.46
N GLU A 356 -3.77 -11.05 9.62
CA GLU A 356 -4.58 -11.35 10.80
C GLU A 356 -6.03 -10.90 10.61
N ASP A 357 -6.99 -11.69 11.08
CA ASP A 357 -8.35 -11.22 11.30
C ASP A 357 -8.41 -10.34 12.54
N VAL A 358 -8.98 -9.14 12.42
CA VAL A 358 -9.09 -8.19 13.52
C VAL A 358 -10.55 -8.08 13.97
N LYS A 359 -10.79 -8.33 15.25
CA LYS A 359 -12.09 -8.16 15.89
C LYS A 359 -12.16 -6.82 16.61
N LEU A 360 -13.19 -6.03 16.30
CA LEU A 360 -13.45 -4.72 16.87
C LEU A 360 -14.41 -4.80 18.07
N THR A 361 -14.51 -3.70 18.81
CA THR A 361 -15.56 -3.48 19.81
C THR A 361 -16.88 -2.99 19.18
N ILE A 362 -16.86 -2.58 17.93
CA ILE A 362 -18.01 -2.07 17.17
C ILE A 362 -19.12 -3.11 17.05
N ASP A 363 -20.36 -2.70 17.24
CA ASP A 363 -21.58 -3.45 16.92
C ASP A 363 -22.12 -2.96 15.57
N SER A 364 -22.02 -3.79 14.54
CA SER A 364 -22.38 -3.42 13.17
C SER A 364 -23.89 -3.15 12.99
N LYS A 365 -24.74 -3.77 13.82
CA LYS A 365 -26.19 -3.51 13.81
C LYS A 365 -26.50 -2.13 14.40
N LEU A 366 -25.84 -1.78 15.50
CA LEU A 366 -25.97 -0.45 16.13
C LEU A 366 -25.44 0.63 15.19
N GLN A 367 -24.24 0.41 14.62
CA GLN A 367 -23.60 1.28 13.61
C GLN A 367 -24.58 1.57 12.45
N SER A 368 -25.18 0.52 11.89
CA SER A 368 -26.13 0.64 10.78
C SER A 368 -27.38 1.43 11.15
N LYS A 369 -27.98 1.13 12.31
CA LYS A 369 -29.18 1.85 12.76
C LYS A 369 -28.92 3.34 12.99
N LEU A 370 -27.80 3.69 13.61
CA LEU A 370 -27.42 5.09 13.82
C LEU A 370 -27.17 5.82 12.50
N TYR A 371 -26.46 5.18 11.56
CA TYR A 371 -26.27 5.77 10.24
C TYR A 371 -27.61 6.01 9.52
N ASP A 372 -28.52 5.03 9.52
CA ASP A 372 -29.82 5.15 8.87
C ASP A 372 -30.68 6.29 9.45
N GLN A 373 -30.53 6.59 10.75
CA GLN A 373 -31.19 7.75 11.39
C GLN A 373 -30.54 9.08 10.98
N MET A 374 -29.23 9.10 10.71
CA MET A 374 -28.45 10.32 10.49
C MET A 374 -28.13 10.59 9.01
N LYS A 375 -28.41 9.66 8.09
CA LYS A 375 -27.95 9.72 6.69
C LYS A 375 -28.32 10.99 5.92
N ASN A 376 -29.38 11.68 6.36
CA ASN A 376 -29.84 12.94 5.76
C ASN A 376 -29.26 14.18 6.46
N ASP A 377 -28.53 14.01 7.56
CA ASP A 377 -27.96 15.07 8.38
C ASP A 377 -26.44 15.16 8.24
N LYS A 378 -25.89 16.34 8.51
CA LYS A 378 -24.44 16.54 8.63
C LYS A 378 -24.03 16.40 10.09
N GLY A 379 -23.45 15.27 10.47
CA GLY A 379 -23.08 15.03 11.85
C GLY A 379 -22.26 13.79 12.09
N CYS A 380 -22.00 13.51 13.34
CA CYS A 380 -21.40 12.26 13.79
C CYS A 380 -22.11 11.75 15.05
N ALA A 381 -22.04 10.43 15.26
CA ALA A 381 -22.48 9.81 16.50
C ALA A 381 -21.40 8.82 16.99
N VAL A 382 -21.10 8.93 18.27
CA VAL A 382 -20.18 8.03 18.98
C VAL A 382 -20.97 7.38 20.10
N VAL A 383 -20.98 6.04 20.16
CA VAL A 383 -21.57 5.28 21.26
C VAL A 383 -20.48 4.50 21.96
N MET A 384 -20.37 4.69 23.24
CA MET A 384 -19.34 4.08 24.07
C MET A 384 -19.95 3.44 25.32
N ASN A 385 -19.40 2.33 25.75
CA ASN A 385 -19.72 1.74 27.04
C ASN A 385 -19.00 2.53 28.14
N PRO A 386 -19.72 3.20 29.04
CA PRO A 386 -19.10 4.08 30.05
C PRO A 386 -18.31 3.33 31.14
N LYS A 387 -18.49 2.01 31.26
CA LYS A 387 -17.78 1.20 32.26
C LYS A 387 -16.48 0.62 31.72
N THR A 388 -16.45 0.25 30.43
CA THR A 388 -15.30 -0.44 29.82
C THR A 388 -14.48 0.46 28.90
N GLY A 389 -15.07 1.60 28.45
CA GLY A 389 -14.46 2.45 27.44
C GLY A 389 -14.57 1.91 25.99
N GLU A 390 -15.19 0.73 25.81
CA GLU A 390 -15.37 0.16 24.48
C GLU A 390 -16.23 1.06 23.60
N VAL A 391 -15.71 1.40 22.42
CA VAL A 391 -16.47 2.13 21.40
C VAL A 391 -17.34 1.13 20.63
N LEU A 392 -18.64 1.31 20.69
CA LEU A 392 -19.64 0.42 20.09
C LEU A 392 -20.10 0.89 18.72
N SER A 393 -19.98 2.18 18.43
CA SER A 393 -20.31 2.76 17.12
C SER A 393 -19.58 4.07 16.89
N LEU A 394 -19.16 4.29 15.63
CA LEU A 394 -18.50 5.50 15.12
C LEU A 394 -19.11 5.88 13.77
N VAL A 395 -20.12 6.74 13.79
CA VAL A 395 -20.84 7.19 12.60
C VAL A 395 -20.36 8.58 12.19
N SER A 396 -20.12 8.77 10.90
CA SER A 396 -19.97 10.09 10.26
C SER A 396 -20.93 10.16 9.07
N SER A 397 -21.76 11.20 9.00
CA SER A 397 -22.76 11.38 7.95
C SER A 397 -22.68 12.80 7.34
N PRO A 398 -22.91 12.95 6.03
CA PRO A 398 -22.99 11.88 5.02
C PRO A 398 -21.68 11.12 4.86
N SER A 399 -21.72 9.97 4.17
CA SER A 399 -20.59 9.08 3.97
C SER A 399 -20.48 8.66 2.51
N TYR A 400 -19.58 7.75 2.21
CA TYR A 400 -19.31 7.20 0.88
C TYR A 400 -19.28 5.68 0.94
N ASN A 401 -19.53 5.01 -0.20
CA ASN A 401 -19.43 3.55 -0.29
C ASN A 401 -17.98 3.12 -0.60
N PRO A 402 -17.28 2.44 0.31
CA PRO A 402 -15.91 1.97 0.08
C PRO A 402 -15.77 1.01 -1.11
N ASN A 403 -16.83 0.27 -1.46
CA ASN A 403 -16.81 -0.66 -2.59
C ASN A 403 -16.57 0.07 -3.92
N GLU A 404 -17.02 1.31 -4.08
CA GLU A 404 -16.82 2.08 -5.32
C GLU A 404 -15.32 2.27 -5.64
N PHE A 405 -14.47 2.37 -4.63
CA PHE A 405 -13.02 2.57 -4.81
C PHE A 405 -12.30 1.33 -5.34
N ILE A 406 -12.68 0.13 -4.87
CA ILE A 406 -12.05 -1.12 -5.32
C ILE A 406 -12.64 -1.61 -6.66
N LEU A 407 -13.89 -1.27 -6.96
CA LEU A 407 -14.55 -1.63 -8.20
C LEU A 407 -14.21 -0.70 -9.37
N GLY A 408 -13.49 0.39 -9.12
CA GLY A 408 -13.10 1.39 -10.10
C GLY A 408 -14.12 2.51 -10.23
N MET A 409 -13.97 3.52 -9.38
CA MET A 409 -14.79 4.74 -9.41
C MET A 409 -14.53 5.54 -10.70
N SER A 410 -15.59 6.03 -11.34
CA SER A 410 -15.47 6.95 -12.47
C SER A 410 -14.98 8.33 -12.01
N GLU A 411 -14.38 9.11 -12.92
CA GLU A 411 -13.95 10.47 -12.64
C GLU A 411 -15.13 11.37 -12.28
N ASP A 412 -16.27 11.20 -12.93
CA ASP A 412 -17.50 11.95 -12.62
C ASP A 412 -17.98 11.67 -11.20
N ARG A 413 -18.00 10.40 -10.77
CA ARG A 413 -18.37 10.04 -9.41
C ARG A 413 -17.38 10.57 -8.36
N TRP A 414 -16.09 10.51 -8.66
CA TRP A 414 -15.07 11.12 -7.82
C TRP A 414 -15.27 12.63 -7.68
N ASN A 415 -15.53 13.33 -8.80
CA ASN A 415 -15.81 14.75 -8.81
C ASN A 415 -17.10 15.10 -8.05
N GLU A 416 -18.17 14.30 -8.19
CA GLU A 416 -19.40 14.44 -7.42
C GLU A 416 -19.12 14.37 -5.91
N LEU A 417 -18.41 13.34 -5.44
CA LEU A 417 -18.08 13.19 -4.03
C LEU A 417 -17.23 14.36 -3.49
N ASN A 418 -16.26 14.85 -4.26
CA ASN A 418 -15.37 15.93 -3.82
C ASN A 418 -16.00 17.32 -3.88
N LYS A 419 -16.88 17.59 -4.86
CA LYS A 419 -17.56 18.87 -5.03
C LYS A 419 -18.84 18.98 -4.20
N ASN A 420 -19.30 17.88 -3.61
CA ASN A 420 -20.52 17.85 -2.81
C ASN A 420 -20.40 18.77 -1.58
N GLU A 421 -21.27 19.75 -1.46
CA GLU A 421 -21.31 20.72 -0.35
C GLU A 421 -21.52 20.04 1.00
N ASN A 422 -22.11 18.86 1.01
CA ASN A 422 -22.29 18.06 2.21
C ASN A 422 -21.02 17.32 2.64
N LYS A 423 -19.94 17.37 1.83
CA LYS A 423 -18.61 16.81 2.12
C LYS A 423 -18.66 15.37 2.61
N PRO A 424 -19.13 14.40 1.81
CA PRO A 424 -19.26 13.00 2.22
C PRO A 424 -17.90 12.33 2.52
N MET A 425 -16.80 12.87 2.00
CA MET A 425 -15.44 12.37 2.29
C MET A 425 -14.86 12.90 3.61
N TYR A 426 -15.54 13.87 4.26
CA TYR A 426 -15.06 14.47 5.51
C TYR A 426 -15.47 13.64 6.72
N ASN A 427 -14.48 13.10 7.44
CA ASN A 427 -14.70 12.31 8.64
C ASN A 427 -14.98 13.19 9.85
N ARG A 428 -16.25 13.26 10.26
CA ARG A 428 -16.74 14.15 11.32
C ARG A 428 -16.43 13.66 12.72
N PHE A 429 -16.34 12.37 12.95
CA PHE A 429 -15.98 11.86 14.30
C PHE A 429 -14.48 12.07 14.61
N LYS A 430 -13.66 12.43 13.63
CA LYS A 430 -12.26 12.83 13.85
C LYS A 430 -12.10 14.35 14.01
N ALA A 431 -13.16 15.10 13.75
CA ALA A 431 -13.11 16.55 13.72
C ALA A 431 -13.40 17.13 15.10
N ARG A 432 -12.94 18.35 15.31
CA ARG A 432 -13.34 19.18 16.43
C ARG A 432 -14.62 19.93 16.09
N LEU A 433 -15.60 19.89 16.98
CA LEU A 433 -16.90 20.53 16.83
C LEU A 433 -17.17 21.47 17.99
N CYS A 434 -17.94 22.52 17.76
CA CYS A 434 -18.43 23.40 18.80
C CYS A 434 -19.50 22.64 19.63
N PRO A 435 -19.30 22.45 20.94
CA PRO A 435 -20.24 21.64 21.74
C PRO A 435 -21.56 22.38 22.01
N GLY A 436 -21.55 23.71 21.99
CA GLY A 436 -22.71 24.51 22.33
C GLY A 436 -23.23 24.22 23.75
N SER A 437 -24.54 24.30 23.91
CA SER A 437 -25.20 24.15 25.23
C SER A 437 -24.98 22.80 25.93
N SER A 438 -24.52 21.76 25.24
CA SER A 438 -24.14 20.49 25.86
C SER A 438 -22.92 20.62 26.78
N PHE A 439 -22.16 21.71 26.68
CA PHE A 439 -21.02 22.01 27.55
C PHE A 439 -21.40 22.66 28.89
N LYS A 440 -22.61 23.21 29.03
CA LYS A 440 -23.04 23.91 30.25
C LYS A 440 -22.94 23.06 31.52
N PRO A 441 -23.27 21.75 31.52
CA PRO A 441 -23.05 20.90 32.69
C PRO A 441 -21.57 20.81 33.08
N VAL A 442 -20.64 20.87 32.13
CA VAL A 442 -19.20 20.83 32.40
C VAL A 442 -18.78 22.13 33.08
N THR A 443 -19.22 23.29 32.59
CA THR A 443 -18.96 24.58 33.22
C THR A 443 -19.57 24.63 34.64
N ALA A 444 -20.81 24.12 34.83
CA ALA A 444 -21.43 23.99 36.13
C ALA A 444 -20.60 23.11 37.08
N GLY A 445 -20.17 21.95 36.62
CA GLY A 445 -19.32 21.03 37.38
C GLY A 445 -18.00 21.68 37.81
N ILE A 446 -17.31 22.36 36.89
CA ILE A 446 -16.09 23.12 37.23
C ILE A 446 -16.37 24.20 38.27
N GLY A 447 -17.43 24.98 38.09
CA GLY A 447 -17.82 26.03 39.05
C GLY A 447 -18.07 25.51 40.46
N ILE A 448 -18.79 24.39 40.60
CA ILE A 448 -19.09 23.73 41.89
C ILE A 448 -17.82 23.14 42.50
N THR A 449 -17.06 22.35 41.73
CA THR A 449 -15.87 21.63 42.21
C THR A 449 -14.78 22.59 42.70
N THR A 450 -14.64 23.72 42.04
CA THR A 450 -13.67 24.78 42.45
C THR A 450 -14.19 25.71 43.52
N GLY A 451 -15.45 25.55 43.96
CA GLY A 451 -16.10 26.43 44.94
C GLY A 451 -16.39 27.85 44.44
N LYS A 452 -16.21 28.12 43.12
CA LYS A 452 -16.43 29.44 42.54
C LYS A 452 -17.91 29.76 42.33
N ILE A 453 -18.73 28.75 42.16
CA ILE A 453 -20.18 28.89 41.95
C ILE A 453 -20.94 28.09 43.03
N ASN A 454 -21.83 28.76 43.70
CA ASN A 454 -22.84 28.11 44.55
C ASN A 454 -24.05 27.75 43.67
N PRO A 455 -24.49 26.47 43.62
CA PRO A 455 -25.64 26.07 42.80
C PRO A 455 -26.95 26.83 43.08
N ASN A 456 -27.11 27.31 44.30
CA ASN A 456 -28.27 28.08 44.74
C ASN A 456 -28.13 29.60 44.54
N GLU A 457 -26.97 30.05 44.06
CA GLU A 457 -26.73 31.47 43.80
C GLU A 457 -27.64 31.96 42.68
N ASN A 458 -28.27 33.10 42.93
CA ASN A 458 -29.19 33.74 42.00
C ASN A 458 -28.47 34.96 41.35
N PHE A 459 -28.28 34.92 40.04
CA PHE A 459 -27.70 36.03 39.26
C PHE A 459 -28.74 37.08 38.86
N GLY A 460 -29.88 37.11 39.49
CA GLY A 460 -30.94 38.09 39.32
C GLY A 460 -32.06 37.62 38.38
N HIS A 461 -32.68 38.58 37.72
CA HIS A 461 -33.75 38.35 36.75
C HIS A 461 -33.13 37.80 35.46
N SER A 462 -33.72 36.78 34.86
CA SER A 462 -33.35 36.36 33.51
C SER A 462 -33.69 37.44 32.49
N SER A 463 -33.01 37.49 31.38
CA SER A 463 -33.26 38.43 30.30
C SER A 463 -32.87 37.79 28.95
N LEU A 464 -33.35 38.37 27.86
CA LEU A 464 -32.99 37.86 26.51
C LEU A 464 -31.62 38.28 26.04
N SER A 465 -31.04 39.31 26.67
CA SER A 465 -29.76 39.90 26.25
C SER A 465 -29.02 40.49 27.43
N TRP A 466 -27.70 40.34 27.49
CA TRP A 466 -26.85 40.84 28.54
C TRP A 466 -25.47 41.24 27.99
N GLN A 467 -24.92 42.28 28.51
CA GLN A 467 -23.58 42.77 28.28
C GLN A 467 -22.92 43.08 29.62
N LYS A 468 -21.65 42.73 29.82
CA LYS A 468 -20.97 42.98 31.09
C LYS A 468 -20.84 44.48 31.34
N ASP A 469 -20.25 45.20 30.38
CA ASP A 469 -20.05 46.66 30.41
C ASP A 469 -19.68 47.17 29.00
N SER A 470 -19.37 48.45 28.88
CA SER A 470 -19.05 49.12 27.62
C SER A 470 -17.77 48.65 26.95
N SER A 471 -16.84 47.98 27.66
CA SER A 471 -15.62 47.42 27.08
C SER A 471 -15.89 46.33 26.03
N TRP A 472 -17.08 45.74 26.06
CA TRP A 472 -17.53 44.74 25.10
C TRP A 472 -18.07 45.36 23.78
N GLY A 473 -18.07 46.68 23.68
CA GLY A 473 -18.55 47.38 22.47
C GLY A 473 -20.02 47.05 22.15
N SER A 474 -20.30 46.50 20.98
CA SER A 474 -21.66 46.11 20.59
C SER A 474 -21.99 44.63 20.94
N TYR A 475 -21.02 43.88 21.45
CA TYR A 475 -21.22 42.47 21.74
C TYR A 475 -22.18 42.24 22.94
N LYS A 476 -23.12 41.33 22.77
CA LYS A 476 -24.06 40.91 23.81
C LYS A 476 -24.27 39.41 23.78
N VAL A 477 -24.26 38.77 24.94
CA VAL A 477 -24.68 37.40 25.08
C VAL A 477 -26.21 37.37 25.03
N THR A 478 -26.76 36.49 24.21
CA THR A 478 -28.20 36.31 24.06
C THR A 478 -28.63 34.92 24.48
N THR A 479 -29.87 34.80 24.97
CA THR A 479 -30.49 33.52 25.29
C THR A 479 -31.90 33.42 24.67
N LEU A 480 -32.43 32.20 24.57
CA LEU A 480 -33.66 31.96 23.82
C LEU A 480 -34.94 32.35 24.59
N LYS A 481 -34.86 32.39 25.91
CA LYS A 481 -36.06 32.60 26.77
C LYS A 481 -35.73 33.41 27.99
N ASP A 482 -36.57 34.41 28.25
CA ASP A 482 -36.70 35.03 29.57
C ASP A 482 -37.70 34.18 30.41
N TYR A 483 -37.23 33.66 31.54
CA TYR A 483 -38.00 32.77 32.41
C TYR A 483 -38.29 33.39 33.79
N GLY A 484 -38.04 34.69 33.99
CA GLY A 484 -38.38 35.43 35.18
C GLY A 484 -37.26 35.57 36.23
N ASN A 485 -37.61 35.62 37.49
CA ASN A 485 -36.80 36.20 38.56
C ASN A 485 -35.61 35.37 39.06
N THR A 486 -35.49 34.10 38.73
CA THR A 486 -34.54 33.24 39.46
C THR A 486 -33.55 32.62 38.48
N ALA A 487 -32.50 33.39 38.10
CA ALA A 487 -31.39 32.88 37.30
C ALA A 487 -30.38 32.15 38.21
N ASN A 488 -30.77 30.99 38.70
CA ASN A 488 -29.90 30.03 39.40
C ASN A 488 -29.47 28.89 38.45
N MET A 489 -28.52 28.07 38.87
CA MET A 489 -27.97 26.98 38.06
C MET A 489 -29.04 26.00 37.56
N LYS A 490 -29.97 25.61 38.39
CA LYS A 490 -31.07 24.69 38.02
C LYS A 490 -31.88 25.26 36.85
N ASN A 491 -32.37 26.49 37.00
CA ASN A 491 -33.17 27.13 35.96
C ASN A 491 -32.33 27.40 34.69
N ALA A 492 -31.08 27.82 34.86
CA ALA A 492 -30.17 28.03 33.74
C ALA A 492 -29.93 26.76 32.90
N LEU A 493 -29.83 25.59 33.52
CA LEU A 493 -29.73 24.31 32.80
C LEU A 493 -31.08 23.94 32.15
N ILE A 494 -32.23 24.11 32.84
CA ILE A 494 -33.56 23.80 32.30
C ILE A 494 -33.87 24.64 31.07
N TYR A 495 -33.59 25.94 31.12
CA TYR A 495 -33.92 26.88 30.05
C TYR A 495 -32.74 27.15 29.11
N SER A 496 -31.61 26.45 29.28
CA SER A 496 -30.40 26.58 28.48
C SER A 496 -29.88 28.03 28.41
N ASP A 497 -29.80 28.72 29.56
CA ASP A 497 -29.48 30.13 29.67
C ASP A 497 -27.99 30.40 29.40
N ASN A 498 -27.67 31.02 28.26
CA ASN A 498 -26.30 31.42 27.92
C ASN A 498 -25.78 32.54 28.84
N ILE A 499 -26.67 33.47 29.28
CA ILE A 499 -26.27 34.61 30.09
C ILE A 499 -25.79 34.17 31.46
N TYR A 500 -26.53 33.22 32.09
CA TYR A 500 -26.09 32.62 33.36
C TYR A 500 -24.69 32.00 33.23
N PHE A 501 -24.47 31.18 32.18
CA PHE A 501 -23.21 30.48 32.02
C PHE A 501 -22.06 31.39 31.58
N ALA A 502 -22.33 32.48 30.87
CA ALA A 502 -21.35 33.52 30.59
C ALA A 502 -20.88 34.19 31.90
N LYS A 503 -21.84 34.62 32.77
CA LYS A 503 -21.53 35.17 34.09
C LYS A 503 -20.79 34.17 34.97
N ALA A 504 -21.18 32.87 34.92
CA ALA A 504 -20.52 31.81 35.67
C ALA A 504 -19.06 31.65 35.23
N ALA A 505 -18.77 31.63 33.92
CA ALA A 505 -17.40 31.52 33.40
C ALA A 505 -16.54 32.70 33.83
N LEU A 506 -17.05 33.93 33.74
CA LEU A 506 -16.36 35.12 34.23
C LEU A 506 -16.08 35.06 35.74
N LYS A 507 -17.01 34.54 36.52
CA LYS A 507 -16.86 34.37 37.98
C LYS A 507 -15.88 33.25 38.35
N ILE A 508 -15.82 32.15 37.57
CA ILE A 508 -14.81 31.11 37.70
C ILE A 508 -13.42 31.71 37.43
N GLY A 509 -13.33 32.55 36.44
CA GLY A 509 -12.09 33.22 36.03
C GLY A 509 -11.23 32.41 35.06
N GLU A 510 -10.44 33.12 34.31
CA GLU A 510 -9.60 32.58 33.20
C GLU A 510 -8.69 31.45 33.66
N ASP A 511 -7.84 31.72 34.68
CA ASP A 511 -6.83 30.76 35.13
C ASP A 511 -7.44 29.46 35.66
N VAL A 512 -8.55 29.57 36.40
CA VAL A 512 -9.23 28.42 36.99
C VAL A 512 -9.92 27.60 35.92
N LEU A 513 -10.63 28.26 34.98
CA LEU A 513 -11.31 27.57 33.89
C LEU A 513 -10.31 26.86 32.98
N ALA A 514 -9.22 27.54 32.57
CA ALA A 514 -8.18 26.96 31.76
C ALA A 514 -7.55 25.72 32.42
N LYS A 515 -7.16 25.84 33.71
CA LYS A 515 -6.59 24.75 34.48
C LYS A 515 -7.51 23.52 34.55
N GLU A 516 -8.79 23.74 34.80
CA GLU A 516 -9.75 22.62 34.90
C GLU A 516 -10.05 22.00 33.54
N LEU A 517 -10.07 22.79 32.43
CA LEU A 517 -10.21 22.25 31.08
C LEU A 517 -9.00 21.38 30.71
N LEU A 518 -7.78 21.78 31.05
CA LEU A 518 -6.60 20.96 30.85
C LEU A 518 -6.66 19.63 31.60
N LYS A 519 -7.17 19.64 32.86
CA LYS A 519 -7.40 18.38 33.62
C LYS A 519 -8.45 17.46 32.97
N LEU A 520 -9.35 18.01 32.18
CA LEU A 520 -10.32 17.25 31.39
C LEU A 520 -9.78 16.74 30.08
N GLY A 521 -8.46 16.90 29.81
CA GLY A 521 -7.79 16.41 28.62
C GLY A 521 -7.86 17.35 27.41
N PHE A 522 -8.22 18.64 27.60
CA PHE A 522 -8.09 19.62 26.52
C PHE A 522 -6.61 19.79 26.15
N ASP A 523 -6.35 19.93 24.85
CA ASP A 523 -5.03 20.01 24.22
C ASP A 523 -4.17 18.74 24.35
N GLU A 524 -4.69 17.71 24.95
CA GLU A 524 -4.04 16.40 25.01
C GLU A 524 -4.43 15.53 23.80
N SER A 525 -3.47 14.71 23.34
CA SER A 525 -3.74 13.68 22.35
C SER A 525 -4.55 12.56 23.01
N MET A 526 -5.73 12.28 22.50
CA MET A 526 -6.54 11.15 22.98
C MET A 526 -5.86 9.83 22.60
N PRO A 527 -5.63 8.90 23.55
CA PRO A 527 -5.03 7.59 23.27
C PRO A 527 -6.06 6.67 22.58
N PHE A 528 -6.32 6.95 21.33
CA PHE A 528 -7.25 6.21 20.49
C PHE A 528 -6.64 5.92 19.13
N GLU A 529 -6.89 4.73 18.57
CA GLU A 529 -6.20 4.23 17.38
C GLU A 529 -6.42 5.12 16.15
N PHE A 530 -7.58 5.76 16.05
CA PHE A 530 -7.91 6.61 14.89
C PHE A 530 -7.17 7.95 14.80
N GLY A 531 -6.38 8.32 15.77
CA GLY A 531 -5.74 9.64 15.78
C GLY A 531 -6.77 10.75 15.66
N LEU A 532 -7.44 11.08 16.78
CA LEU A 532 -8.46 12.12 16.89
C LEU A 532 -7.80 13.50 17.03
N SER A 533 -8.51 14.55 16.65
CA SER A 533 -8.06 15.92 16.89
C SER A 533 -8.25 16.28 18.36
N SER A 534 -7.21 16.79 19.04
CA SER A 534 -7.32 17.22 20.45
C SER A 534 -8.35 18.32 20.63
N SER A 535 -9.18 18.26 21.70
CA SER A 535 -10.09 19.34 22.09
C SER A 535 -9.31 20.60 22.43
N LYS A 536 -9.85 21.79 22.13
CA LYS A 536 -9.17 23.08 22.35
C LYS A 536 -10.13 24.17 22.85
N PHE A 537 -9.58 25.12 23.61
CA PHE A 537 -10.31 26.29 24.11
C PHE A 537 -9.51 27.58 23.89
N GLY A 538 -9.24 28.02 22.74
CA GLY A 538 -8.47 29.21 22.48
C GLY A 538 -7.15 28.93 21.76
N THR A 539 -6.30 29.95 21.68
CA THR A 539 -4.97 29.84 21.09
C THR A 539 -3.96 29.59 22.21
N ASP A 540 -3.11 28.57 22.06
CA ASP A 540 -2.09 28.20 23.03
C ASP A 540 -2.63 28.03 24.49
N ASN A 541 -3.86 27.51 24.62
CA ASN A 541 -4.55 27.24 25.90
C ASN A 541 -4.78 28.51 26.75
N LYS A 542 -4.99 29.65 26.09
CA LYS A 542 -5.31 30.92 26.72
C LYS A 542 -6.58 31.50 26.16
N PHE A 543 -7.30 32.22 26.99
CA PHE A 543 -8.41 33.06 26.55
C PHE A 543 -7.84 34.40 26.11
N GLU A 544 -8.19 34.84 24.91
CA GLU A 544 -7.66 36.09 24.33
C GLU A 544 -8.44 37.32 24.82
N THR A 545 -9.70 37.09 25.17
CA THR A 545 -10.62 38.16 25.64
C THR A 545 -11.59 37.65 26.66
N GLU A 546 -12.15 38.54 27.51
CA GLU A 546 -13.23 38.21 28.41
C GLU A 546 -14.49 37.72 27.68
N ILE A 547 -14.76 38.23 26.47
CA ILE A 547 -15.87 37.74 25.62
C ILE A 547 -15.67 36.27 25.30
N GLN A 548 -14.46 35.87 24.89
CA GLN A 548 -14.16 34.47 24.61
C GLN A 548 -14.32 33.60 25.88
N LEU A 549 -13.87 34.06 27.05
CA LEU A 549 -14.07 33.38 28.33
C LEU A 549 -15.57 33.20 28.62
N ALA A 550 -16.36 34.24 28.46
CA ALA A 550 -17.82 34.21 28.65
C ALA A 550 -18.49 33.22 27.70
N ASP A 551 -18.13 33.26 26.39
CA ASP A 551 -18.68 32.37 25.37
C ASP A 551 -18.34 30.90 25.62
N THR A 552 -17.14 30.63 26.14
CA THR A 552 -16.71 29.28 26.52
C THR A 552 -17.63 28.70 27.61
N GLY A 553 -18.15 29.54 28.52
CA GLY A 553 -19.05 29.08 29.59
C GLY A 553 -20.31 28.37 29.10
N TYR A 554 -20.79 28.72 27.90
CA TYR A 554 -21.97 28.05 27.30
C TYR A 554 -21.62 27.25 26.03
N GLY A 555 -20.34 26.93 25.88
CA GLY A 555 -19.88 25.99 24.85
C GLY A 555 -19.67 26.59 23.46
N GLN A 556 -19.42 27.91 23.36
CA GLN A 556 -19.18 28.65 22.10
C GLN A 556 -17.80 29.33 22.08
N GLY A 557 -17.64 30.34 21.25
CA GLY A 557 -16.37 31.02 21.06
C GLY A 557 -15.36 30.12 20.32
N LYS A 558 -14.14 30.01 20.88
CA LYS A 558 -13.08 29.14 20.33
C LYS A 558 -13.05 27.75 20.98
N LEU A 559 -14.07 27.39 21.73
CA LEU A 559 -14.17 26.06 22.33
C LEU A 559 -14.56 25.02 21.28
N LEU A 560 -13.70 24.07 21.08
CA LEU A 560 -13.87 22.97 20.12
C LEU A 560 -13.54 21.64 20.82
N VAL A 561 -14.46 20.67 20.77
CA VAL A 561 -14.31 19.34 21.35
C VAL A 561 -14.32 18.27 20.29
N ASN A 562 -13.58 17.18 20.53
CA ASN A 562 -13.68 15.94 19.78
C ASN A 562 -14.48 14.91 20.57
#